data_10a13b7881d9f2ca769103db92611c1e
#
_entry.id   10a13b7881d9f2ca769103db92611c1e
#
_cell.length_a   1.000
_cell.length_b   1.000
_cell.length_c   1.000
_cell.angle_alpha   90.00
_cell.angle_beta   90.00
_cell.angle_gamma   90.00
#
_symmetry.space_group_name_H-M   'P 1'
#
loop_
_entity.id
_entity.type
_entity.pdbx_description
1 polymer ?
#
loop_
_entity_poly.entity_id
_entity_poly.type
_entity_poly.pdbx_seq_one_letter_code
_entity_poly.pdbx_strand_id
1 'polypeptide(L)'
;MLFASQLAAQSPSLDAFAPGPVFADFGPHAPVEGGQPVAPTDRFAIAFDVAQRADEGARNRGFESAARFINMHVAAGVPEDHIRLAVVVHGKAVLDLVPGENNGSQAMVEEMLEHGVRFIVCGQSAAAYGVSTDALIDGVEMHLSAMTAHAKLQQTGFTVNPF
;
A
#
# COMPACT_ATOMS: atom_id res chain seq x y z
N MET A 1 37.05 36.21 -4.73
CA MET A 1 36.57 35.17 -5.64
C MET A 1 35.87 34.14 -4.81
N LEU A 2 34.52 34.14 -4.84
CA LEU A 2 33.68 33.15 -4.16
C LEU A 2 33.44 32.00 -5.14
N PHE A 3 33.96 30.82 -4.84
CA PHE A 3 33.63 29.61 -5.55
C PHE A 3 32.26 29.12 -5.04
N ALA A 4 31.25 29.32 -5.85
CA ALA A 4 29.95 28.66 -5.64
C ALA A 4 30.11 27.18 -6.05
N SER A 5 30.22 26.28 -5.07
CA SER A 5 30.06 24.84 -5.32
C SER A 5 28.63 24.60 -5.76
N GLN A 6 28.43 24.33 -7.04
CA GLN A 6 27.17 23.76 -7.54
C GLN A 6 27.10 22.30 -7.05
N LEU A 7 26.25 22.05 -6.07
CA LEU A 7 25.81 20.68 -5.79
C LEU A 7 25.00 20.22 -7.02
N ALA A 8 25.60 19.40 -7.84
CA ALA A 8 24.87 18.69 -8.89
C ALA A 8 23.85 17.78 -8.20
N ALA A 9 22.57 17.97 -8.47
CA ALA A 9 21.52 17.07 -8.01
C ALA A 9 21.82 15.69 -8.63
N GLN A 10 22.24 14.75 -7.79
CA GLN A 10 22.44 13.36 -8.21
C GLN A 10 21.08 12.74 -8.48
N SER A 11 20.94 12.03 -9.59
CA SER A 11 19.76 11.19 -9.83
C SER A 11 19.68 10.14 -8.72
N PRO A 12 18.47 9.88 -8.18
CA PRO A 12 18.32 8.89 -7.12
C PRO A 12 18.76 7.50 -7.62
N SER A 13 19.61 6.82 -6.84
CA SER A 13 19.95 5.42 -7.06
C SER A 13 18.96 4.54 -6.30
N LEU A 14 18.45 3.52 -6.97
CA LEU A 14 17.57 2.51 -6.37
C LEU A 14 18.33 1.22 -6.02
N ASP A 15 19.67 1.21 -6.14
CA ASP A 15 20.51 0.02 -5.96
C ASP A 15 20.43 -0.55 -4.52
N ALA A 16 20.07 0.27 -3.55
CA ALA A 16 19.90 -0.15 -2.16
C ALA A 16 18.49 -0.76 -1.86
N PHE A 17 17.56 -0.68 -2.83
CA PHE A 17 16.22 -1.16 -2.63
C PHE A 17 16.09 -2.64 -3.00
N ALA A 18 15.57 -3.44 -2.07
CA ALA A 18 15.25 -4.84 -2.27
C ALA A 18 13.87 -5.16 -1.68
N PRO A 19 13.10 -6.08 -2.27
CA PRO A 19 11.86 -6.58 -1.68
C PRO A 19 12.15 -7.53 -0.51
N GLY A 20 11.11 -7.98 0.18
CA GLY A 20 11.20 -8.85 1.36
C GLY A 20 11.33 -8.04 2.66
N PRO A 21 11.27 -8.68 3.85
CA PRO A 21 11.29 -10.12 4.10
C PRO A 21 9.92 -10.82 3.99
N VAL A 22 8.81 -10.08 3.96
CA VAL A 22 7.45 -10.67 3.88
C VAL A 22 7.08 -10.92 2.42
N PHE A 23 7.08 -9.88 1.61
CA PHE A 23 6.77 -9.96 0.18
C PHE A 23 8.08 -9.96 -0.63
N ALA A 24 8.36 -11.10 -1.30
CA ALA A 24 9.62 -11.30 -2.01
C ALA A 24 9.69 -10.60 -3.38
N ASP A 25 8.54 -10.31 -4.00
CA ASP A 25 8.48 -9.85 -5.39
C ASP A 25 8.05 -8.37 -5.55
N PHE A 26 7.64 -7.74 -4.45
CA PHE A 26 7.13 -6.36 -4.46
C PHE A 26 7.35 -5.65 -3.12
N GLY A 27 7.01 -4.34 -3.07
CA GLY A 27 7.22 -3.52 -1.88
C GLY A 27 8.69 -3.33 -1.52
N PRO A 28 9.57 -2.98 -2.48
CA PRO A 28 10.99 -2.83 -2.21
C PRO A 28 11.24 -1.68 -1.22
N HIS A 29 12.18 -1.90 -0.31
CA HIS A 29 12.62 -0.93 0.69
C HIS A 29 14.14 -0.90 0.78
N ALA A 30 14.69 0.16 1.36
CA ALA A 30 16.11 0.28 1.65
C ALA A 30 16.35 0.39 3.16
N PRO A 31 17.49 -0.10 3.68
CA PRO A 31 17.89 0.16 5.05
C PRO A 31 18.13 1.68 5.25
N VAL A 32 17.76 2.19 6.42
CA VAL A 32 17.98 3.59 6.80
C VAL A 32 18.96 3.66 7.94
N GLU A 33 20.16 4.19 7.67
CA GLU A 33 21.17 4.40 8.69
C GLU A 33 20.95 5.74 9.40
N GLY A 34 21.14 5.75 10.73
CA GLY A 34 21.03 6.98 11.55
C GLY A 34 19.62 7.52 11.71
N GLY A 35 18.59 6.80 11.24
CA GLY A 35 17.20 7.14 11.48
C GLY A 35 16.78 6.88 12.94
N GLN A 36 15.60 7.41 13.33
CA GLN A 36 14.99 7.02 14.60
C GLN A 36 14.64 5.52 14.55
N PRO A 37 15.04 4.72 15.55
CA PRO A 37 14.80 3.29 15.54
C PRO A 37 13.31 2.97 15.71
N VAL A 38 12.88 1.88 15.09
CA VAL A 38 11.59 1.23 15.37
C VAL A 38 11.87 0.13 16.39
N ALA A 39 11.03 0.03 17.41
CA ALA A 39 11.18 -1.01 18.44
C ALA A 39 10.37 -2.27 18.06
N PRO A 40 10.84 -3.47 18.43
CA PRO A 40 10.06 -4.71 18.24
C PRO A 40 8.69 -4.70 18.96
N THR A 41 8.52 -3.80 19.93
CA THR A 41 7.26 -3.60 20.67
C THR A 41 6.29 -2.63 20.00
N ASP A 42 6.73 -1.92 18.97
CA ASP A 42 5.87 -0.97 18.25
C ASP A 42 4.72 -1.72 17.56
N ARG A 43 3.57 -1.06 17.52
CA ARG A 43 2.36 -1.57 16.87
C ARG A 43 1.79 -0.51 15.94
N PHE A 44 1.47 -0.93 14.75
CA PHE A 44 0.94 -0.06 13.71
C PHE A 44 -0.47 -0.51 13.30
N ALA A 45 -1.36 0.45 13.13
CA ALA A 45 -2.65 0.27 12.52
C ALA A 45 -2.85 1.42 11.51
N ILE A 46 -2.62 1.14 10.25
CA ILE A 46 -2.48 2.15 9.19
C ILE A 46 -3.49 1.88 8.08
N ALA A 47 -4.18 2.93 7.64
CA ALA A 47 -5.03 2.93 6.46
C ALA A 47 -4.39 3.75 5.34
N PHE A 48 -4.02 3.11 4.24
CA PHE A 48 -3.61 3.78 3.01
C PHE A 48 -4.83 4.23 2.22
N ASP A 49 -4.74 5.39 1.58
CA ASP A 49 -5.79 5.94 0.72
C ASP A 49 -5.31 5.94 -0.73
N VAL A 50 -5.99 5.19 -1.62
CA VAL A 50 -5.53 4.97 -3.00
C VAL A 50 -6.65 5.28 -3.99
N ALA A 51 -6.44 6.31 -4.83
CA ALA A 51 -7.40 6.77 -5.82
C ALA A 51 -6.93 6.57 -7.27
N GLN A 52 -5.63 6.49 -7.49
CA GLN A 52 -5.05 6.43 -8.83
C GLN A 52 -4.92 5.00 -9.31
N ARG A 53 -5.43 4.74 -10.50
CA ARG A 53 -5.29 3.46 -11.20
C ARG A 53 -3.85 3.27 -11.68
N ALA A 54 -3.38 2.04 -11.68
CA ALA A 54 -2.14 1.64 -12.35
C ALA A 54 -2.26 1.78 -13.88
N ASP A 55 -1.13 1.92 -14.55
CA ASP A 55 -1.05 1.71 -15.98
C ASP A 55 -1.35 0.24 -16.32
N GLU A 56 -1.78 -0.01 -17.55
CA GLU A 56 -2.15 -1.36 -17.99
C GLU A 56 -0.99 -2.36 -17.82
N GLY A 57 -1.25 -3.47 -17.15
CA GLY A 57 -0.26 -4.50 -16.83
C GLY A 57 0.74 -4.13 -15.73
N ALA A 58 0.71 -2.89 -15.22
CA ALA A 58 1.57 -2.46 -14.13
C ALA A 58 0.92 -2.72 -12.74
N ARG A 59 1.75 -2.79 -11.70
CA ARG A 59 1.30 -2.82 -10.32
C ARG A 59 0.84 -1.43 -9.87
N ASN A 60 -0.21 -1.37 -9.06
CA ASN A 60 -0.64 -0.13 -8.42
C ASN A 60 0.37 0.31 -7.37
N ARG A 61 0.91 1.51 -7.55
CA ARG A 61 1.98 2.05 -6.68
C ARG A 61 1.51 2.30 -5.25
N GLY A 62 0.23 2.61 -5.05
CA GLY A 62 -0.34 2.78 -3.71
C GLY A 62 -0.41 1.45 -2.96
N PHE A 63 -0.80 0.37 -3.63
CA PHE A 63 -0.79 -0.98 -3.05
C PHE A 63 0.63 -1.43 -2.74
N GLU A 64 1.56 -1.18 -3.65
CA GLU A 64 2.98 -1.48 -3.43
C GLU A 64 3.60 -0.67 -2.28
N SER A 65 3.14 0.57 -2.06
CA SER A 65 3.56 1.36 -0.89
C SER A 65 3.08 0.75 0.42
N ALA A 66 1.87 0.19 0.46
CA ALA A 66 1.37 -0.55 1.63
C ALA A 66 2.19 -1.82 1.90
N ALA A 67 2.52 -2.59 0.86
CA ALA A 67 3.41 -3.75 0.98
C ALA A 67 4.81 -3.37 1.47
N ARG A 68 5.36 -2.27 0.94
CA ARG A 68 6.64 -1.72 1.40
C ARG A 68 6.61 -1.38 2.89
N PHE A 69 5.51 -0.85 3.40
CA PHE A 69 5.37 -0.55 4.82
C PHE A 69 5.59 -1.81 5.67
N ILE A 70 5.01 -2.94 5.31
CA ILE A 70 5.20 -4.21 6.01
C ILE A 70 6.65 -4.66 5.89
N ASN A 71 7.18 -4.75 4.67
CA ASN A 71 8.55 -5.21 4.43
C ASN A 71 9.58 -4.41 5.23
N MET A 72 9.53 -3.08 5.19
CA MET A 72 10.53 -2.25 5.86
C MET A 72 10.45 -2.33 7.39
N HIS A 73 9.24 -2.46 7.97
CA HIS A 73 9.09 -2.56 9.43
C HIS A 73 9.49 -3.94 9.94
N VAL A 74 9.14 -5.01 9.22
CA VAL A 74 9.58 -6.36 9.58
C VAL A 74 11.10 -6.49 9.43
N ALA A 75 11.70 -5.93 8.38
CA ALA A 75 13.15 -5.85 8.24
C ALA A 75 13.83 -5.07 9.38
N ALA A 76 13.15 -4.08 9.95
CA ALA A 76 13.62 -3.31 11.10
C ALA A 76 13.37 -4.01 12.46
N GLY A 77 12.77 -5.22 12.47
CA GLY A 77 12.58 -6.05 13.67
C GLY A 77 11.20 -5.98 14.31
N VAL A 78 10.22 -5.29 13.70
CA VAL A 78 8.82 -5.30 14.15
C VAL A 78 8.18 -6.63 13.73
N PRO A 79 7.56 -7.40 14.64
CA PRO A 79 6.81 -8.60 14.26
C PRO A 79 5.67 -8.26 13.29
N GLU A 80 5.44 -9.11 12.28
CA GLU A 80 4.40 -8.89 11.27
C GLU A 80 3.02 -8.76 11.90
N ASP A 81 2.70 -9.58 12.92
CA ASP A 81 1.43 -9.55 13.65
C ASP A 81 1.21 -8.28 14.50
N HIS A 82 2.24 -7.43 14.62
CA HIS A 82 2.12 -6.08 15.19
C HIS A 82 1.68 -5.03 14.15
N ILE A 83 1.54 -5.40 12.89
CA ILE A 83 1.22 -4.48 11.80
C ILE A 83 -0.15 -4.83 11.23
N ARG A 84 -1.11 -3.93 11.41
CA ARG A 84 -2.45 -4.03 10.82
C ARG A 84 -2.57 -3.00 9.72
N LEU A 85 -2.75 -3.44 8.47
CA LEU A 85 -2.93 -2.56 7.34
C LEU A 85 -4.32 -2.69 6.72
N ALA A 86 -4.84 -1.55 6.27
CA ALA A 86 -5.97 -1.46 5.36
C ALA A 86 -5.60 -0.56 4.18
N VAL A 87 -6.05 -0.93 2.99
CA VAL A 87 -5.95 -0.12 1.78
C VAL A 87 -7.36 0.26 1.37
N VAL A 88 -7.70 1.54 1.52
CA VAL A 88 -9.00 2.08 1.13
C VAL A 88 -8.89 2.58 -0.30
N VAL A 89 -9.65 1.96 -1.20
CA VAL A 89 -9.53 2.15 -2.65
C VAL A 89 -10.75 2.85 -3.21
N HIS A 90 -10.53 3.97 -3.91
CA HIS A 90 -11.60 4.74 -4.53
C HIS A 90 -11.18 5.30 -5.90
N GLY A 91 -12.05 6.10 -6.53
CA GLY A 91 -11.79 6.62 -7.86
C GLY A 91 -11.51 5.50 -8.88
N LYS A 92 -10.63 5.75 -9.82
CA LYS A 92 -10.27 4.75 -10.85
C LYS A 92 -9.52 3.53 -10.32
N ALA A 93 -8.88 3.64 -9.16
CA ALA A 93 -8.12 2.54 -8.57
C ALA A 93 -9.00 1.33 -8.23
N VAL A 94 -10.33 1.48 -8.11
CA VAL A 94 -11.25 0.35 -7.92
C VAL A 94 -11.14 -0.69 -9.02
N LEU A 95 -10.74 -0.29 -10.23
CA LEU A 95 -10.54 -1.19 -11.37
C LEU A 95 -9.30 -2.09 -11.23
N ASP A 96 -8.35 -1.73 -10.36
CA ASP A 96 -7.18 -2.56 -10.05
C ASP A 96 -7.50 -3.67 -9.05
N LEU A 97 -8.73 -3.69 -8.51
CA LEU A 97 -9.25 -4.76 -7.66
C LEU A 97 -10.23 -5.69 -8.39
N VAL A 98 -10.36 -5.54 -9.72
CA VAL A 98 -11.14 -6.44 -10.58
C VAL A 98 -10.16 -7.40 -11.25
N PRO A 99 -10.36 -8.74 -11.13
CA PRO A 99 -9.49 -9.72 -11.79
C PRO A 99 -9.47 -9.54 -13.32
N GLY A 100 -8.33 -9.81 -13.95
CA GLY A 100 -8.20 -9.74 -15.40
C GLY A 100 -6.77 -9.88 -15.88
N GLU A 101 -6.57 -10.31 -17.12
CA GLU A 101 -5.26 -10.56 -17.73
C GLU A 101 -4.35 -9.31 -17.72
N ASN A 102 -4.94 -8.12 -17.79
CA ASN A 102 -4.22 -6.85 -17.79
C ASN A 102 -4.11 -6.19 -16.41
N ASN A 103 -4.55 -6.87 -15.34
CA ASN A 103 -4.40 -6.39 -13.97
C ASN A 103 -3.07 -6.85 -13.37
N GLY A 104 -2.03 -6.06 -13.52
CA GLY A 104 -0.71 -6.34 -12.94
C GLY A 104 -0.66 -6.32 -11.40
N SER A 105 -1.73 -5.84 -10.75
CA SER A 105 -1.83 -5.81 -9.29
C SER A 105 -2.47 -7.07 -8.68
N GLN A 106 -3.14 -7.91 -9.47
CA GLN A 106 -3.98 -8.99 -8.94
C GLN A 106 -3.19 -9.91 -8.00
N ALA A 107 -2.08 -10.50 -8.46
CA ALA A 107 -1.29 -11.42 -7.65
C ALA A 107 -0.77 -10.77 -6.36
N MET A 108 -0.35 -9.49 -6.43
CA MET A 108 0.08 -8.73 -5.26
C MET A 108 -1.06 -8.53 -4.26
N VAL A 109 -2.27 -8.20 -4.72
CA VAL A 109 -3.45 -8.03 -3.85
C VAL A 109 -3.82 -9.34 -3.18
N GLU A 110 -3.86 -10.45 -3.93
CA GLU A 110 -4.15 -11.78 -3.42
C GLU A 110 -3.16 -12.18 -2.31
N GLU A 111 -1.86 -12.04 -2.54
CA GLU A 111 -0.82 -12.32 -1.54
C GLU A 111 -0.94 -11.41 -0.30
N MET A 112 -1.19 -10.11 -0.48
CA MET A 112 -1.39 -9.19 0.64
C MET A 112 -2.63 -9.53 1.47
N LEU A 113 -3.72 -10.01 0.85
CA LEU A 113 -4.92 -10.49 1.55
C LEU A 113 -4.59 -11.73 2.40
N GLU A 114 -3.79 -12.68 1.89
CA GLU A 114 -3.32 -13.86 2.65
C GLU A 114 -2.50 -13.46 3.89
N HIS A 115 -1.77 -12.36 3.83
CA HIS A 115 -1.05 -11.75 4.95
C HIS A 115 -1.90 -10.83 5.84
N GLY A 116 -3.22 -10.83 5.67
CA GLY A 116 -4.16 -10.12 6.54
C GLY A 116 -4.28 -8.62 6.25
N VAL A 117 -3.74 -8.13 5.15
CA VAL A 117 -4.02 -6.76 4.68
C VAL A 117 -5.46 -6.69 4.21
N ARG A 118 -6.19 -5.68 4.67
CA ARG A 118 -7.58 -5.46 4.26
C ARG A 118 -7.62 -4.54 3.04
N PHE A 119 -8.25 -4.97 1.96
CA PHE A 119 -8.59 -4.11 0.83
C PHE A 119 -10.06 -3.73 0.90
N ILE A 120 -10.35 -2.44 0.93
CA ILE A 120 -11.71 -1.91 1.11
C ILE A 120 -12.06 -0.97 -0.04
N VAL A 121 -13.02 -1.36 -0.85
CA VAL A 121 -13.50 -0.58 -2.00
C VAL A 121 -14.55 0.43 -1.57
N CYS A 122 -14.46 1.63 -2.10
CA CYS A 122 -15.49 2.66 -2.05
C CYS A 122 -16.69 2.26 -2.93
N GLY A 123 -17.84 1.95 -2.34
CA GLY A 123 -19.05 1.60 -3.07
C GLY A 123 -19.56 2.71 -4.00
N GLN A 124 -19.33 4.00 -3.68
CA GLN A 124 -19.69 5.11 -4.57
C GLN A 124 -18.84 5.10 -5.84
N SER A 125 -17.54 4.82 -5.71
CA SER A 125 -16.67 4.68 -6.88
C SER A 125 -16.98 3.40 -7.66
N ALA A 126 -17.20 2.29 -6.98
CA ALA A 126 -17.60 1.03 -7.62
C ALA A 126 -18.88 1.21 -8.46
N ALA A 127 -19.90 1.87 -7.90
CA ALA A 127 -21.13 2.17 -8.63
C ALA A 127 -20.86 3.06 -9.86
N ALA A 128 -20.00 4.07 -9.74
CA ALA A 128 -19.65 4.96 -10.86
C ALA A 128 -18.92 4.23 -12.00
N TYR A 129 -18.16 3.18 -11.69
CA TYR A 129 -17.42 2.39 -12.66
C TYR A 129 -18.10 1.06 -13.02
N GLY A 130 -19.33 0.80 -12.53
CA GLY A 130 -20.08 -0.41 -12.82
C GLY A 130 -19.47 -1.67 -12.23
N VAL A 131 -18.73 -1.57 -11.12
CA VAL A 131 -18.10 -2.70 -10.43
C VAL A 131 -19.02 -3.20 -9.35
N SER A 132 -19.46 -4.46 -9.47
CA SER A 132 -20.23 -5.17 -8.43
C SER A 132 -19.29 -5.83 -7.41
N THR A 133 -19.83 -6.19 -6.24
CA THR A 133 -19.05 -6.93 -5.23
C THR A 133 -18.53 -8.26 -5.76
N ASP A 134 -19.33 -8.97 -6.56
CA ASP A 134 -18.97 -10.28 -7.13
C ASP A 134 -17.90 -10.18 -8.23
N ALA A 135 -17.62 -8.98 -8.73
CA ALA A 135 -16.58 -8.74 -9.72
C ALA A 135 -15.20 -8.46 -9.10
N LEU A 136 -15.12 -8.32 -7.79
CA LEU A 136 -13.85 -8.01 -7.10
C LEU A 136 -13.01 -9.28 -6.87
N ILE A 137 -11.70 -9.08 -6.70
CA ILE A 137 -10.79 -10.12 -6.18
C ILE A 137 -11.37 -10.66 -4.87
N ASP A 138 -11.37 -11.98 -4.72
CA ASP A 138 -11.92 -12.65 -3.53
C ASP A 138 -11.22 -12.16 -2.24
N GLY A 139 -12.01 -11.86 -1.22
CA GLY A 139 -11.51 -11.27 0.04
C GLY A 139 -11.50 -9.73 0.09
N VAL A 140 -11.72 -9.03 -1.02
CA VAL A 140 -11.87 -7.58 -1.03
C VAL A 140 -13.24 -7.18 -0.47
N GLU A 141 -13.24 -6.24 0.50
CA GLU A 141 -14.44 -5.73 1.14
C GLU A 141 -15.01 -4.52 0.37
N MET A 142 -16.33 -4.37 0.30
CA MET A 142 -16.96 -3.14 -0.20
C MET A 142 -17.67 -2.41 0.94
N HIS A 143 -17.33 -1.13 1.14
CA HIS A 143 -18.01 -0.25 2.09
C HIS A 143 -18.86 0.79 1.35
N LEU A 144 -19.79 1.43 2.05
CA LEU A 144 -20.67 2.46 1.47
C LEU A 144 -19.86 3.54 0.71
N SER A 145 -18.75 3.97 1.29
CA SER A 145 -17.80 4.92 0.68
C SER A 145 -16.43 4.79 1.31
N ALA A 146 -15.39 5.35 0.66
CA ALA A 146 -14.06 5.50 1.25
C ALA A 146 -14.11 6.32 2.54
N MET A 147 -14.92 7.38 2.58
CA MET A 147 -15.12 8.20 3.78
C MET A 147 -15.65 7.38 4.95
N THR A 148 -16.62 6.51 4.70
CA THR A 148 -17.17 5.60 5.72
C THR A 148 -16.14 4.57 6.17
N ALA A 149 -15.35 4.03 5.22
CA ALA A 149 -14.27 3.08 5.54
C ALA A 149 -13.24 3.72 6.46
N HIS A 150 -12.72 4.90 6.09
CA HIS A 150 -11.76 5.64 6.92
C HIS A 150 -12.32 5.99 8.30
N ALA A 151 -13.55 6.48 8.38
CA ALA A 151 -14.17 6.81 9.66
C ALA A 151 -14.25 5.59 10.60
N LYS A 152 -14.66 4.43 10.08
CA LYS A 152 -14.72 3.18 10.85
C LYS A 152 -13.32 2.68 11.26
N LEU A 153 -12.35 2.75 10.36
CA LEU A 153 -10.97 2.38 10.64
C LEU A 153 -10.38 3.26 11.75
N GLN A 154 -10.56 4.58 11.68
CA GLN A 154 -10.11 5.52 12.72
C GLN A 154 -10.74 5.23 14.07
N GLN A 155 -12.04 4.90 14.12
CA GLN A 155 -12.73 4.51 15.36
C GLN A 155 -12.16 3.24 15.99
N THR A 156 -11.46 2.40 15.21
CA THR A 156 -10.80 1.17 15.66
C THR A 156 -9.28 1.33 15.81
N GLY A 157 -8.79 2.58 15.82
CA GLY A 157 -7.39 2.92 16.11
C GLY A 157 -6.47 2.96 14.91
N PHE A 158 -6.99 2.90 13.68
CA PHE A 158 -6.18 3.13 12.50
C PHE A 158 -5.91 4.63 12.30
N THR A 159 -4.70 4.95 11.86
CA THR A 159 -4.35 6.28 11.35
C THR A 159 -4.36 6.27 9.83
N VAL A 160 -4.77 7.38 9.21
CA VAL A 160 -4.72 7.50 7.75
C VAL A 160 -3.32 7.89 7.32
N ASN A 161 -2.78 7.13 6.37
CA ASN A 161 -1.52 7.45 5.71
C ASN A 161 -1.83 7.85 4.25
N PRO A 162 -1.52 9.08 3.85
CA PRO A 162 -1.86 9.63 2.53
C PRO A 162 -0.88 9.23 1.41
N PHE A 163 0.07 8.32 1.65
CA PHE A 163 1.06 7.89 0.66
C PHE A 163 0.57 6.74 -0.21
#